data_3be61a7c20aa016b4e94bab9a5011508
#
_entry.id   3be61a7c20aa016b4e94bab9a5011508
#
_cell.length_a   1.000
_cell.length_b   1.000
_cell.length_c   1.000
_cell.angle_alpha   90.00
_cell.angle_beta   90.00
_cell.angle_gamma   90.00
#
_symmetry.space_group_name_H-M   'P 1'
#
loop_
_entity.id
_entity.type
_entity.pdbx_description
1 polymer ?
#
loop_
_entity_poly.entity_id
_entity_poly.type
_entity_poly.pdbx_seq_one_letter_code
_entity_poly.pdbx_strand_id
1 'polypeptide(L)'
;MIQTNHRKRKNGTKTSSFGSPGRIGHDSSSFYASRLYEELPKENHVKYIENPILVETLDKIFCKSSEHMEELPDNSIHLMVTSPPYNVKKEYDEDLSLNEYRTLLKTVFKETYKKLVTGGRACINVANLGRKPYIPLHSYIIEDMLEMGFLMRGEIIWNKASSASPSTAWGSWLSAGNPVLRDIHEYILIFSKESFSRKRGSKKDTIAKEDFLEWTKSVWTFPAVSARIIGHPAPFPEELPHRLIQLYTFKGDIVLDPFCGSGTACLTALKDGRHYIGYDIESAYVKLANQRIKEYSNHRRYQK
;
A
#
# COMPACT_ATOMS: atom_id res chain seq x y z
N MET A 1 10.95 51.54 -11.00
CA MET A 1 10.53 50.97 -9.70
C MET A 1 9.09 50.55 -9.80
N ILE A 2 8.82 49.27 -10.00
CA ILE A 2 7.46 48.73 -10.04
C ILE A 2 7.19 48.14 -8.66
N GLN A 3 6.37 48.80 -7.86
CA GLN A 3 5.88 48.30 -6.60
C GLN A 3 4.88 47.16 -6.86
N THR A 4 5.26 45.94 -6.57
CA THR A 4 4.34 44.79 -6.51
C THR A 4 3.53 44.87 -5.25
N ASN A 5 2.29 45.33 -5.35
CA ASN A 5 1.28 45.30 -4.30
C ASN A 5 0.94 43.84 -3.98
N HIS A 6 1.55 43.29 -2.93
CA HIS A 6 1.05 42.07 -2.28
C HIS A 6 -0.28 42.38 -1.58
N ARG A 7 -1.41 42.18 -2.27
CA ARG A 7 -2.72 42.13 -1.64
C ARG A 7 -2.70 40.99 -0.58
N LYS A 8 -2.59 41.36 0.70
CA LYS A 8 -2.93 40.48 1.80
C LYS A 8 -4.37 39.99 1.59
N ARG A 9 -4.56 38.70 1.29
CA ARG A 9 -5.88 38.08 1.26
C ARG A 9 -6.49 38.15 2.65
N LYS A 10 -7.42 39.07 2.88
CA LYS A 10 -8.33 39.08 4.02
C LYS A 10 -9.38 37.97 3.78
N ASN A 11 -9.62 37.17 4.81
CA ASN A 11 -10.66 36.15 4.96
C ASN A 11 -10.26 34.73 4.55
N GLY A 12 -9.31 34.14 5.29
CA GLY A 12 -9.34 32.70 5.52
C GLY A 12 -10.42 32.38 6.56
N THR A 13 -11.28 31.42 6.33
CA THR A 13 -12.24 30.93 7.34
C THR A 13 -11.47 30.26 8.47
N LYS A 14 -11.66 30.69 9.72
CA LYS A 14 -11.05 30.12 10.93
C LYS A 14 -11.58 28.72 11.28
N THR A 15 -12.55 28.20 10.58
CA THR A 15 -13.14 26.88 10.80
C THR A 15 -12.76 25.93 9.71
N SER A 16 -12.06 24.86 10.07
CA SER A 16 -11.80 23.77 9.16
C SER A 16 -13.02 22.87 9.05
N SER A 17 -13.68 22.82 7.91
CA SER A 17 -14.43 21.64 7.53
C SER A 17 -13.56 20.83 6.58
N PHE A 18 -13.08 19.71 7.04
CA PHE A 18 -12.33 18.75 6.26
C PHE A 18 -13.19 18.33 5.06
N GLY A 19 -12.66 18.43 3.84
CA GLY A 19 -13.35 17.92 2.66
C GLY A 19 -14.36 18.86 1.98
N SER A 20 -14.40 20.16 2.30
CA SER A 20 -15.25 21.10 1.58
C SER A 20 -14.62 21.49 0.23
N PRO A 21 -15.27 21.22 -0.91
CA PRO A 21 -14.79 21.64 -2.23
C PRO A 21 -14.68 23.17 -2.33
N GLY A 22 -13.64 23.67 -3.01
CA GLY A 22 -13.53 25.08 -3.39
C GLY A 22 -12.91 26.02 -2.38
N ARG A 23 -12.36 25.55 -1.24
CA ARG A 23 -11.63 26.41 -0.28
C ARG A 23 -10.16 26.52 -0.64
N ILE A 24 -9.76 27.66 -1.16
CA ILE A 24 -8.36 27.99 -1.44
C ILE A 24 -7.78 28.77 -0.24
N GLY A 25 -6.61 28.32 0.27
CA GLY A 25 -5.90 29.01 1.35
C GLY A 25 -6.47 28.75 2.74
N HIS A 26 -6.97 27.53 2.97
CA HIS A 26 -7.50 27.08 4.24
C HIS A 26 -6.34 26.81 5.23
N ASP A 27 -6.36 27.48 6.39
CA ASP A 27 -5.47 27.18 7.50
C ASP A 27 -6.12 26.16 8.43
N SER A 28 -5.57 24.94 8.46
CA SER A 28 -6.03 23.86 9.33
C SER A 28 -5.17 23.67 10.59
N SER A 29 -4.21 24.57 10.86
CA SER A 29 -3.26 24.43 11.98
C SER A 29 -3.94 24.26 13.33
N SER A 30 -5.01 25.03 13.58
CA SER A 30 -5.77 24.96 14.84
C SER A 30 -6.50 23.60 15.01
N PHE A 31 -6.90 22.96 13.92
CA PHE A 31 -7.51 21.62 13.95
C PHE A 31 -6.47 20.56 14.36
N TYR A 32 -5.31 20.56 13.72
CA TYR A 32 -4.23 19.61 14.04
C TYR A 32 -3.52 19.90 15.38
N ALA A 33 -3.68 21.08 15.96
CA ALA A 33 -3.21 21.41 17.29
C ALA A 33 -4.19 20.99 18.41
N SER A 34 -5.32 20.38 18.08
CA SER A 34 -6.30 19.91 19.08
C SER A 34 -5.80 18.68 19.83
N ARG A 35 -6.33 18.47 21.06
CA ARG A 35 -6.00 17.31 21.90
C ARG A 35 -6.23 15.96 21.23
N LEU A 36 -7.14 15.89 20.25
CA LEU A 36 -7.39 14.68 19.46
C LEU A 36 -6.14 14.13 18.76
N TYR A 37 -5.17 15.01 18.44
CA TYR A 37 -3.95 14.65 17.74
C TYR A 37 -2.72 14.52 18.64
N GLU A 38 -2.85 14.71 19.97
CA GLU A 38 -1.71 14.71 20.87
C GLU A 38 -0.98 13.38 20.95
N GLU A 39 -1.74 12.28 20.92
CA GLU A 39 -1.23 10.90 21.08
C GLU A 39 -0.87 10.22 19.76
N LEU A 40 -1.18 10.83 18.62
CA LEU A 40 -0.87 10.25 17.32
C LEU A 40 0.58 10.52 16.93
N PRO A 41 1.21 9.60 16.19
CA PRO A 41 2.53 9.82 15.59
C PRO A 41 2.54 11.11 14.77
N LYS A 42 3.54 11.97 14.99
CA LYS A 42 3.68 13.26 14.32
C LYS A 42 4.79 13.23 13.29
N GLU A 43 4.66 14.09 12.28
CA GLU A 43 5.71 14.29 11.30
C GLU A 43 7.00 14.78 11.98
N ASN A 44 8.09 14.10 11.69
CA ASN A 44 9.40 14.45 12.19
C ASN A 44 10.16 15.27 11.15
N HIS A 45 10.75 16.38 11.57
CA HIS A 45 11.64 17.19 10.73
C HIS A 45 13.04 16.55 10.67
N VAL A 46 13.11 15.35 10.11
CA VAL A 46 14.38 14.64 9.93
C VAL A 46 15.03 14.98 8.60
N LYS A 47 16.35 14.89 8.56
CA LYS A 47 17.08 15.02 7.31
C LYS A 47 16.69 13.87 6.37
N TYR A 48 16.34 14.20 5.13
CA TYR A 48 16.12 13.19 4.09
C TYR A 48 17.40 12.39 3.84
N ILE A 49 17.30 11.07 3.97
CA ILE A 49 18.38 10.12 3.70
C ILE A 49 17.86 9.13 2.65
N GLU A 50 18.65 8.90 1.62
CA GLU A 50 18.42 7.86 0.61
C GLU A 50 19.76 7.18 0.33
N ASN A 51 19.87 5.90 0.70
CA ASN A 51 21.06 5.10 0.50
C ASN A 51 20.95 4.31 -0.81
N PRO A 52 22.02 4.23 -1.60
CA PRO A 52 22.01 3.47 -2.84
C PRO A 52 21.92 1.97 -2.55
N ILE A 53 21.20 1.24 -3.42
CA ILE A 53 21.18 -0.22 -3.47
C ILE A 53 22.17 -0.68 -4.53
N LEU A 54 22.87 -1.78 -4.27
CA LEU A 54 23.75 -2.42 -5.25
C LEU A 54 22.94 -2.89 -6.47
N VAL A 55 23.45 -2.66 -7.66
CA VAL A 55 22.75 -2.98 -8.93
C VAL A 55 22.38 -4.46 -9.01
N GLU A 56 23.24 -5.34 -8.48
CA GLU A 56 22.98 -6.77 -8.41
C GLU A 56 21.83 -7.16 -7.47
N THR A 57 21.38 -6.29 -6.57
CA THR A 57 20.23 -6.52 -5.68
C THR A 57 18.92 -6.02 -6.27
N LEU A 58 18.99 -5.10 -7.24
CA LEU A 58 17.80 -4.57 -7.91
C LEU A 58 17.16 -5.64 -8.82
N ASP A 59 15.84 -5.51 -8.98
CA ASP A 59 15.03 -6.35 -9.87
C ASP A 59 15.15 -7.86 -9.55
N LYS A 60 15.16 -8.19 -8.24
CA LYS A 60 15.23 -9.56 -7.73
C LYS A 60 14.08 -9.91 -6.81
N ILE A 61 13.76 -11.22 -6.80
CA ILE A 61 12.87 -11.85 -5.83
C ILE A 61 13.70 -12.86 -5.04
N PHE A 62 13.74 -12.68 -3.72
CA PHE A 62 14.47 -13.53 -2.79
C PHE A 62 13.56 -14.62 -2.23
N CYS A 63 14.04 -15.88 -2.26
CA CYS A 63 13.34 -17.03 -1.68
C CYS A 63 13.74 -17.17 -0.22
N LYS A 64 13.21 -16.29 0.66
CA LYS A 64 13.47 -16.27 2.11
C LYS A 64 12.44 -15.40 2.83
N SER A 65 12.38 -15.51 4.15
CA SER A 65 11.56 -14.62 4.99
C SER A 65 12.00 -13.16 4.85
N SER A 66 11.03 -12.26 4.84
CA SER A 66 11.24 -10.81 4.86
C SER A 66 11.35 -10.22 6.27
N GLU A 67 11.40 -11.05 7.32
CA GLU A 67 11.63 -10.59 8.69
C GLU A 67 13.01 -9.93 8.84
N HIS A 68 13.97 -10.32 8.00
CA HIS A 68 15.33 -9.76 7.92
C HIS A 68 15.72 -9.53 6.46
N MET A 69 15.81 -8.26 6.05
CA MET A 69 16.16 -7.84 4.68
C MET A 69 17.59 -7.31 4.63
N GLU A 70 18.56 -8.18 4.95
CA GLU A 70 19.99 -7.80 5.08
C GLU A 70 20.61 -7.33 3.75
N GLU A 71 20.04 -7.75 2.61
CA GLU A 71 20.46 -7.35 1.28
C GLU A 71 20.16 -5.88 0.97
N LEU A 72 19.28 -5.26 1.78
CA LEU A 72 18.81 -3.90 1.58
C LEU A 72 19.44 -2.96 2.59
N PRO A 73 20.12 -1.89 2.14
CA PRO A 73 20.48 -0.79 3.02
C PRO A 73 19.25 -0.13 3.65
N ASP A 74 19.39 0.38 4.85
CA ASP A 74 18.36 1.22 5.44
C ASP A 74 18.13 2.48 4.60
N ASN A 75 16.92 3.02 4.59
CA ASN A 75 16.54 4.20 3.81
C ASN A 75 16.86 4.07 2.31
N SER A 76 16.48 2.97 1.68
CA SER A 76 16.75 2.70 0.26
C SER A 76 15.49 2.40 -0.57
N ILE A 77 14.37 2.08 0.08
CA ILE A 77 13.10 1.72 -0.56
C ILE A 77 12.14 2.92 -0.56
N HIS A 78 11.41 3.10 -1.64
CA HIS A 78 10.54 4.26 -1.84
C HIS A 78 9.08 3.96 -1.58
N LEU A 79 8.64 2.74 -1.87
CA LEU A 79 7.27 2.28 -1.71
C LEU A 79 7.27 0.79 -1.36
N MET A 80 6.52 0.39 -0.34
CA MET A 80 6.10 -0.99 -0.14
C MET A 80 4.64 -1.11 -0.61
N VAL A 81 4.36 -2.12 -1.44
CA VAL A 81 3.00 -2.54 -1.80
C VAL A 81 2.90 -4.02 -1.56
N THR A 82 1.99 -4.43 -0.69
CA THR A 82 1.85 -5.84 -0.33
C THR A 82 0.42 -6.20 0.05
N SER A 83 0.13 -7.50 -0.01
CA SER A 83 -1.03 -8.13 0.63
C SER A 83 -0.48 -9.31 1.44
N PRO A 84 -0.41 -9.20 2.77
CA PRO A 84 0.17 -10.26 3.59
C PRO A 84 -0.66 -11.54 3.51
N PRO A 85 -0.08 -12.72 3.80
CA PRO A 85 -0.82 -13.97 3.88
C PRO A 85 -1.92 -13.87 4.94
N TYR A 86 -3.10 -14.43 4.66
CA TYR A 86 -4.28 -14.25 5.54
C TYR A 86 -4.37 -15.25 6.70
N ASN A 87 -3.46 -16.20 6.81
CA ASN A 87 -3.48 -17.27 7.84
C ASN A 87 -4.85 -18.00 7.93
N VAL A 88 -5.42 -18.34 6.78
CA VAL A 88 -6.75 -18.97 6.68
C VAL A 88 -6.68 -20.47 6.33
N LYS A 89 -5.62 -21.18 6.78
CA LYS A 89 -5.37 -22.60 6.53
C LYS A 89 -5.33 -22.99 5.05
N LYS A 90 -4.71 -22.17 4.23
CA LYS A 90 -4.31 -22.56 2.88
C LYS A 90 -3.01 -23.35 2.94
N GLU A 91 -2.65 -24.07 1.87
CA GLU A 91 -1.49 -24.95 1.80
C GLU A 91 -0.15 -24.32 2.20
N TYR A 92 -0.09 -22.97 2.22
CA TYR A 92 1.10 -22.16 2.57
C TYR A 92 0.96 -21.39 3.90
N ASP A 93 -0.18 -21.51 4.61
CA ASP A 93 -0.40 -20.82 5.87
C ASP A 93 0.02 -21.72 7.05
N GLU A 94 0.85 -21.23 7.95
CA GLU A 94 0.99 -21.79 9.29
C GLU A 94 -0.29 -21.53 10.08
N ASP A 95 -0.68 -22.46 10.99
CA ASP A 95 -1.87 -22.29 11.83
C ASP A 95 -1.54 -21.39 13.03
N LEU A 96 -1.22 -20.12 12.76
CA LEU A 96 -0.84 -19.14 13.76
C LEU A 96 -2.08 -18.62 14.52
N SER A 97 -1.94 -18.39 15.81
CA SER A 97 -2.89 -17.59 16.57
C SER A 97 -2.90 -16.14 16.06
N LEU A 98 -3.96 -15.37 16.36
CA LEU A 98 -4.02 -13.95 15.97
C LEU A 98 -2.82 -13.14 16.48
N ASN A 99 -2.35 -13.42 17.70
CA ASN A 99 -1.20 -12.72 18.28
C ASN A 99 0.12 -13.10 17.59
N GLU A 100 0.34 -14.37 17.27
CA GLU A 100 1.51 -14.81 16.51
C GLU A 100 1.51 -14.21 15.10
N TYR A 101 0.37 -14.22 14.44
CA TYR A 101 0.21 -13.58 13.12
C TYR A 101 0.49 -12.07 13.17
N ARG A 102 -0.06 -11.33 14.14
CA ARG A 102 0.26 -9.91 14.35
C ARG A 102 1.75 -9.70 14.62
N THR A 103 2.38 -10.58 15.39
CA THR A 103 3.82 -10.51 15.70
C THR A 103 4.67 -10.69 14.43
N LEU A 104 4.35 -11.66 13.59
CA LEU A 104 5.00 -11.86 12.30
C LEU A 104 4.90 -10.60 11.43
N LEU A 105 3.69 -10.05 11.27
CA LEU A 105 3.48 -8.83 10.49
C LEU A 105 4.24 -7.62 11.07
N LYS A 106 4.22 -7.45 12.40
CA LYS A 106 5.00 -6.40 13.08
C LYS A 106 6.49 -6.53 12.79
N THR A 107 7.05 -7.73 12.81
CA THR A 107 8.47 -7.96 12.52
C THR A 107 8.81 -7.52 11.09
N VAL A 108 8.05 -7.96 10.10
CA VAL A 108 8.24 -7.58 8.69
C VAL A 108 8.04 -6.09 8.45
N PHE A 109 7.00 -5.48 9.03
CA PHE A 109 6.73 -4.06 8.83
C PHE A 109 7.73 -3.17 9.58
N LYS A 110 8.26 -3.60 10.71
CA LYS A 110 9.36 -2.93 11.42
C LYS A 110 10.64 -2.94 10.59
N GLU A 111 10.95 -4.07 9.97
CA GLU A 111 12.09 -4.16 9.04
C GLU A 111 11.84 -3.28 7.80
N THR A 112 10.64 -3.31 7.23
CA THR A 112 10.24 -2.41 6.14
C THR A 112 10.39 -0.93 6.52
N TYR A 113 10.02 -0.54 7.76
CA TYR A 113 10.19 0.83 8.24
C TYR A 113 11.65 1.28 8.16
N LYS A 114 12.60 0.44 8.56
CA LYS A 114 14.04 0.75 8.44
C LYS A 114 14.46 0.97 6.98
N LYS A 115 13.95 0.10 6.07
CA LYS A 115 14.33 0.13 4.65
C LYS A 115 13.70 1.30 3.88
N LEU A 116 12.53 1.79 4.28
CA LEU A 116 11.90 2.93 3.63
C LEU A 116 12.72 4.22 3.81
N VAL A 117 12.80 5.03 2.77
CA VAL A 117 13.30 6.41 2.84
C VAL A 117 12.35 7.29 3.63
N THR A 118 12.81 8.43 4.13
CA THR A 118 11.94 9.46 4.74
C THR A 118 10.86 9.89 3.75
N GLY A 119 9.60 9.84 4.16
CA GLY A 119 8.43 10.08 3.32
C GLY A 119 8.08 8.94 2.36
N GLY A 120 8.81 7.82 2.41
CA GLY A 120 8.45 6.58 1.70
C GLY A 120 7.10 6.04 2.18
N ARG A 121 6.40 5.32 1.32
CA ARG A 121 5.04 4.81 1.60
C ARG A 121 5.04 3.31 1.87
N ALA A 122 4.17 2.91 2.80
CA ALA A 122 3.77 1.52 2.97
C ALA A 122 2.28 1.40 2.68
N CYS A 123 1.93 0.61 1.67
CA CYS A 123 0.57 0.37 1.21
C CYS A 123 0.24 -1.11 1.42
N ILE A 124 -0.74 -1.39 2.26
CA ILE A 124 -1.10 -2.75 2.68
C ILE A 124 -2.53 -3.03 2.24
N ASN A 125 -2.71 -3.97 1.31
CA ASN A 125 -4.03 -4.46 0.92
C ASN A 125 -4.44 -5.60 1.85
N VAL A 126 -5.62 -5.48 2.48
CA VAL A 126 -6.10 -6.46 3.45
C VAL A 126 -7.62 -6.58 3.44
N ALA A 127 -8.11 -7.82 3.51
CA ALA A 127 -9.51 -8.13 3.82
C ALA A 127 -9.68 -8.44 5.30
N ASN A 128 -10.85 -8.19 5.84
CA ASN A 128 -11.24 -8.72 7.15
C ASN A 128 -11.66 -10.18 7.04
N LEU A 129 -11.58 -10.92 8.12
CA LEU A 129 -11.73 -12.37 8.13
C LEU A 129 -12.90 -12.82 9.01
N GLY A 130 -13.41 -14.00 8.67
CA GLY A 130 -14.41 -14.67 9.50
C GLY A 130 -15.78 -14.01 9.49
N ARG A 131 -16.69 -14.63 10.25
CA ARG A 131 -18.07 -14.16 10.45
C ARG A 131 -18.59 -14.52 11.86
N LYS A 132 -17.91 -15.47 12.52
CA LYS A 132 -18.32 -16.04 13.83
C LYS A 132 -17.07 -16.44 14.62
N PRO A 133 -16.34 -15.50 15.21
CA PRO A 133 -16.43 -14.04 15.16
C PRO A 133 -15.88 -13.44 13.87
N TYR A 134 -16.18 -12.15 13.66
CA TYR A 134 -15.54 -11.33 12.64
C TYR A 134 -14.22 -10.77 13.18
N ILE A 135 -13.15 -10.89 12.40
CA ILE A 135 -11.82 -10.36 12.74
C ILE A 135 -11.56 -9.10 11.92
N PRO A 136 -11.57 -7.92 12.54
CA PRO A 136 -11.30 -6.65 11.86
C PRO A 136 -9.80 -6.46 11.64
N LEU A 137 -9.21 -7.26 10.75
CA LEU A 137 -7.77 -7.34 10.56
C LEU A 137 -7.14 -6.00 10.17
N HIS A 138 -7.84 -5.20 9.34
CA HIS A 138 -7.40 -3.85 8.97
C HIS A 138 -7.18 -2.97 10.19
N SER A 139 -8.06 -3.04 11.19
CA SER A 139 -7.97 -2.25 12.41
C SER A 139 -6.75 -2.63 13.25
N TYR A 140 -6.48 -3.92 13.40
CA TYR A 140 -5.29 -4.40 14.12
C TYR A 140 -3.99 -3.98 13.42
N ILE A 141 -3.95 -4.04 12.08
CA ILE A 141 -2.78 -3.57 11.32
C ILE A 141 -2.60 -2.06 11.48
N ILE A 142 -3.67 -1.26 11.46
CA ILE A 142 -3.58 0.18 11.70
C ILE A 142 -2.97 0.47 13.07
N GLU A 143 -3.46 -0.17 14.12
CA GLU A 143 -2.95 -0.03 15.49
C GLU A 143 -1.46 -0.38 15.55
N ASP A 144 -1.07 -1.54 15.03
CA ASP A 144 0.31 -2.01 15.01
C ASP A 144 1.25 -1.08 14.23
N MET A 145 0.82 -0.55 13.09
CA MET A 145 1.60 0.38 12.29
C MET A 145 1.80 1.73 12.99
N LEU A 146 0.77 2.26 13.64
CA LEU A 146 0.87 3.50 14.42
C LEU A 146 1.80 3.32 15.63
N GLU A 147 1.72 2.19 16.34
CA GLU A 147 2.62 1.86 17.44
C GLU A 147 4.09 1.79 17.01
N MET A 148 4.37 1.32 15.80
CA MET A 148 5.72 1.31 15.20
C MET A 148 6.22 2.69 14.76
N GLY A 149 5.39 3.74 14.83
CA GLY A 149 5.75 5.10 14.46
C GLY A 149 5.46 5.48 13.01
N PHE A 150 4.75 4.66 12.26
CA PHE A 150 4.26 5.07 10.94
C PHE A 150 3.21 6.18 11.06
N LEU A 151 3.21 7.09 10.10
CA LEU A 151 2.20 8.13 9.96
C LEU A 151 1.09 7.61 9.04
N MET A 152 -0.14 7.50 9.52
CA MET A 152 -1.25 7.11 8.67
C MET A 152 -1.65 8.24 7.72
N ARG A 153 -1.73 7.94 6.41
CA ARG A 153 -2.17 8.89 5.37
C ARG A 153 -3.65 8.78 5.04
N GLY A 154 -4.24 7.64 5.34
CA GLY A 154 -5.63 7.33 5.06
C GLY A 154 -5.79 5.87 4.64
N GLU A 155 -7.00 5.56 4.22
CA GLU A 155 -7.36 4.25 3.67
C GLU A 155 -8.15 4.40 2.39
N ILE A 156 -8.05 3.40 1.53
CA ILE A 156 -8.82 3.28 0.30
C ILE A 156 -9.68 2.03 0.41
N ILE A 157 -10.95 2.16 0.12
CA ILE A 157 -11.87 1.03 -0.01
C ILE A 157 -11.80 0.53 -1.46
N TRP A 158 -11.21 -0.63 -1.65
CA TRP A 158 -11.26 -1.30 -2.94
C TRP A 158 -12.55 -2.09 -3.06
N ASN A 159 -13.52 -1.52 -3.78
CA ASN A 159 -14.81 -2.12 -4.06
C ASN A 159 -14.71 -3.12 -5.21
N LYS A 160 -14.92 -4.42 -4.90
CA LYS A 160 -14.89 -5.55 -5.86
C LYS A 160 -16.30 -5.94 -6.34
N ALA A 161 -17.31 -5.11 -6.11
CA ALA A 161 -18.73 -5.46 -6.33
C ALA A 161 -19.03 -5.97 -7.74
N SER A 162 -18.29 -5.51 -8.75
CA SER A 162 -18.40 -5.98 -10.14
C SER A 162 -18.06 -7.48 -10.33
N SER A 163 -17.34 -8.09 -9.39
CA SER A 163 -16.99 -9.51 -9.39
C SER A 163 -17.72 -10.33 -8.30
N ALA A 164 -18.59 -9.69 -7.51
CA ALA A 164 -19.30 -10.35 -6.41
C ALA A 164 -20.65 -10.92 -6.89
N SER A 165 -20.75 -12.25 -6.98
CA SER A 165 -22.01 -12.93 -7.25
C SER A 165 -22.99 -12.81 -6.09
N PRO A 166 -24.32 -12.77 -6.34
CA PRO A 166 -25.33 -12.96 -5.30
C PRO A 166 -25.12 -14.32 -4.61
N SER A 167 -25.16 -14.35 -3.29
CA SER A 167 -25.10 -15.59 -2.53
C SER A 167 -26.09 -15.54 -1.38
N THR A 168 -26.90 -16.58 -1.24
CA THR A 168 -27.83 -16.80 -0.14
C THR A 168 -27.31 -17.85 0.84
N ALA A 169 -26.07 -18.31 0.67
CA ALA A 169 -25.50 -19.44 1.41
C ALA A 169 -25.17 -19.13 2.88
N TRP A 170 -25.24 -17.87 3.30
CA TRP A 170 -24.79 -17.44 4.62
C TRP A 170 -25.92 -16.73 5.39
N GLY A 171 -26.19 -17.22 6.61
CA GLY A 171 -27.16 -16.62 7.51
C GLY A 171 -28.61 -16.92 7.13
N SER A 172 -29.54 -16.11 7.67
CA SER A 172 -30.98 -16.22 7.39
C SER A 172 -31.33 -15.44 6.11
N TRP A 173 -32.18 -16.08 5.27
CA TRP A 173 -32.72 -15.44 4.07
C TRP A 173 -34.04 -14.73 4.43
N LEU A 174 -34.17 -13.46 4.04
CA LEU A 174 -35.36 -12.61 4.27
C LEU A 174 -35.87 -12.61 5.73
N SER A 175 -34.98 -12.81 6.69
CA SER A 175 -35.31 -12.88 8.11
C SER A 175 -34.30 -12.10 8.93
N ALA A 176 -34.75 -11.34 9.89
CA ALA A 176 -33.95 -10.61 10.86
C ALA A 176 -33.23 -11.54 11.88
N GLY A 177 -33.50 -12.84 11.86
CA GLY A 177 -32.95 -13.80 12.83
C GLY A 177 -31.41 -13.86 12.81
N ASN A 178 -30.79 -13.88 11.63
CA ASN A 178 -29.34 -13.90 11.48
C ASN A 178 -28.89 -13.51 10.07
N PRO A 179 -29.16 -12.27 9.60
CA PRO A 179 -28.62 -11.82 8.32
C PRO A 179 -27.10 -11.65 8.42
N VAL A 180 -26.36 -12.15 7.43
CA VAL A 180 -24.89 -12.07 7.39
C VAL A 180 -24.45 -11.14 6.28
N LEU A 181 -23.59 -10.16 6.61
CA LEU A 181 -22.97 -9.26 5.63
C LEU A 181 -21.95 -10.01 4.77
N ARG A 182 -21.92 -9.67 3.49
CA ARG A 182 -20.91 -10.16 2.55
C ARG A 182 -19.92 -9.04 2.28
N ASP A 183 -18.63 -9.30 2.53
CA ASP A 183 -17.59 -8.34 2.18
C ASP A 183 -17.38 -8.37 0.67
N ILE A 184 -17.68 -7.27 0.04
CA ILE A 184 -17.44 -7.02 -1.38
C ILE A 184 -16.30 -6.05 -1.61
N HIS A 185 -15.53 -5.77 -0.57
CA HIS A 185 -14.41 -4.83 -0.60
C HIS A 185 -13.22 -5.36 0.18
N GLU A 186 -12.09 -4.73 -0.04
CA GLU A 186 -10.88 -4.82 0.78
C GLU A 186 -10.41 -3.41 1.14
N TYR A 187 -9.50 -3.33 2.10
CA TYR A 187 -8.90 -2.09 2.56
C TYR A 187 -7.48 -1.97 2.03
N ILE A 188 -7.12 -0.80 1.49
CA ILE A 188 -5.74 -0.47 1.18
C ILE A 188 -5.32 0.60 2.18
N LEU A 189 -4.50 0.22 3.14
CA LEU A 189 -4.04 1.08 4.22
C LEU A 189 -2.77 1.81 3.78
N ILE A 190 -2.75 3.14 3.89
CA ILE A 190 -1.65 3.97 3.41
C ILE A 190 -0.93 4.63 4.56
N PHE A 191 0.35 4.31 4.69
CA PHE A 191 1.23 4.86 5.72
C PHE A 191 2.45 5.55 5.11
N SER A 192 3.11 6.39 5.92
CA SER A 192 4.34 7.08 5.55
C SER A 192 5.36 6.96 6.67
N LYS A 193 6.65 6.88 6.33
CA LYS A 193 7.74 6.93 7.29
C LYS A 193 8.12 8.38 7.58
N GLU A 194 8.11 8.80 8.85
CA GLU A 194 8.66 10.06 9.38
C GLU A 194 8.06 11.36 8.82
N SER A 195 7.76 11.44 7.53
CA SER A 195 7.22 12.64 6.87
C SER A 195 6.07 12.29 5.93
N PHE A 196 5.13 13.23 5.80
CA PHE A 196 4.04 13.13 4.84
C PHE A 196 4.45 13.50 3.41
N SER A 197 5.61 14.07 3.23
CA SER A 197 6.14 14.44 1.93
C SER A 197 7.46 13.72 1.65
N ARG A 198 7.75 13.51 0.37
CA ARG A 198 9.01 12.97 -0.09
C ARG A 198 9.72 13.96 -0.98
N LYS A 199 11.03 14.09 -0.81
CA LYS A 199 11.86 15.00 -1.62
C LYS A 199 11.89 14.51 -3.07
N ARG A 200 11.45 15.35 -4.01
CA ARG A 200 11.44 15.02 -5.45
C ARG A 200 12.85 15.06 -6.07
N GLY A 201 13.63 16.10 -5.77
CA GLY A 201 14.91 16.34 -6.44
C GLY A 201 14.72 16.50 -7.96
N SER A 202 15.56 15.81 -8.74
CA SER A 202 15.49 15.76 -10.22
C SER A 202 14.59 14.62 -10.76
N LYS A 203 13.94 13.86 -9.89
CA LYS A 203 13.12 12.71 -10.27
C LYS A 203 11.85 13.16 -11.03
N LYS A 204 11.30 12.28 -11.87
CA LYS A 204 10.16 12.59 -12.75
C LYS A 204 8.90 11.87 -12.29
N ASP A 205 7.79 12.61 -12.21
CA ASP A 205 6.46 12.04 -12.10
C ASP A 205 6.04 11.42 -13.44
N THR A 206 5.21 10.38 -13.39
CA THR A 206 4.70 9.69 -14.59
C THR A 206 3.19 9.58 -14.60
N ILE A 207 2.51 9.98 -13.52
CA ILE A 207 1.06 9.95 -13.43
C ILE A 207 0.42 11.01 -14.31
N ALA A 208 -0.64 10.66 -15.05
CA ALA A 208 -1.44 11.62 -15.80
C ALA A 208 -2.36 12.43 -14.86
N LYS A 209 -2.77 13.61 -15.30
CA LYS A 209 -3.63 14.51 -14.50
C LYS A 209 -4.98 13.86 -14.18
N GLU A 210 -5.57 13.21 -15.16
CA GLU A 210 -6.88 12.55 -15.07
C GLU A 210 -6.83 11.40 -14.07
N ASP A 211 -5.79 10.59 -14.15
CA ASP A 211 -5.53 9.48 -13.23
C ASP A 211 -5.30 9.98 -11.81
N PHE A 212 -4.52 11.05 -11.63
CA PHE A 212 -4.32 11.65 -10.31
C PHE A 212 -5.63 12.10 -9.66
N LEU A 213 -6.51 12.76 -10.41
CA LEU A 213 -7.80 13.23 -9.91
C LEU A 213 -8.75 12.08 -9.56
N GLU A 214 -8.68 10.97 -10.28
CA GLU A 214 -9.49 9.78 -10.01
C GLU A 214 -8.91 8.95 -8.87
N TRP A 215 -7.60 8.68 -8.88
CA TRP A 215 -6.98 7.75 -7.93
C TRP A 215 -6.69 8.35 -6.55
N THR A 216 -6.80 9.66 -6.39
CA THR A 216 -6.77 10.30 -5.07
C THR A 216 -8.10 10.25 -4.33
N LYS A 217 -9.15 9.66 -4.93
CA LYS A 217 -10.39 9.33 -4.22
C LYS A 217 -10.19 8.11 -3.32
N SER A 218 -10.87 8.07 -2.19
CA SER A 218 -10.75 7.00 -1.20
C SER A 218 -11.61 5.76 -1.48
N VAL A 219 -12.30 5.70 -2.61
CA VAL A 219 -13.03 4.50 -3.05
C VAL A 219 -12.63 4.19 -4.48
N TRP A 220 -12.07 2.99 -4.67
CA TRP A 220 -11.70 2.47 -5.98
C TRP A 220 -12.63 1.32 -6.36
N THR A 221 -13.12 1.32 -7.61
CA THR A 221 -13.99 0.25 -8.12
C THR A 221 -13.35 -0.36 -9.36
N PHE A 222 -12.89 -1.59 -9.22
CA PHE A 222 -12.41 -2.44 -10.32
C PHE A 222 -12.49 -3.92 -9.91
N PRO A 223 -12.62 -4.86 -10.89
CA PRO A 223 -12.82 -6.27 -10.61
C PRO A 223 -11.58 -6.93 -9.98
N ALA A 224 -11.81 -7.94 -9.15
CA ALA A 224 -10.76 -8.85 -8.71
C ALA A 224 -10.34 -9.79 -9.85
N VAL A 225 -9.12 -10.32 -9.78
CA VAL A 225 -8.61 -11.31 -10.74
C VAL A 225 -8.87 -12.71 -10.23
N SER A 226 -9.19 -13.64 -11.15
CA SER A 226 -9.38 -15.05 -10.79
C SER A 226 -8.05 -15.71 -10.43
N ALA A 227 -8.03 -16.38 -9.27
CA ALA A 227 -6.89 -17.18 -8.81
C ALA A 227 -6.43 -18.23 -9.85
N ARG A 228 -7.37 -18.81 -10.62
CA ARG A 228 -7.08 -19.80 -11.67
C ARG A 228 -6.24 -19.25 -12.82
N ILE A 229 -6.38 -17.95 -13.12
CA ILE A 229 -5.64 -17.32 -14.24
C ILE A 229 -4.18 -17.09 -13.86
N ILE A 230 -3.90 -16.78 -12.60
CA ILE A 230 -2.56 -16.38 -12.15
C ILE A 230 -1.78 -17.55 -11.53
N GLY A 231 -2.47 -18.63 -11.12
CA GLY A 231 -1.83 -19.76 -10.43
C GLY A 231 -1.44 -19.45 -8.98
N HIS A 232 -2.05 -18.41 -8.37
CA HIS A 232 -1.86 -18.04 -6.97
C HIS A 232 -3.23 -17.92 -6.29
N PRO A 233 -3.40 -18.39 -5.04
CA PRO A 233 -4.72 -18.50 -4.41
C PRO A 233 -5.39 -17.18 -4.02
N ALA A 234 -4.65 -16.07 -3.95
CA ALA A 234 -5.19 -14.75 -3.61
C ALA A 234 -4.44 -13.61 -4.32
N PRO A 235 -4.43 -13.56 -5.66
CA PRO A 235 -3.75 -12.48 -6.37
C PRO A 235 -4.62 -11.22 -6.36
N PHE A 236 -4.04 -10.07 -6.10
CA PHE A 236 -4.67 -8.80 -6.46
C PHE A 236 -4.38 -8.47 -7.94
N PRO A 237 -5.28 -7.71 -8.62
CA PRO A 237 -5.08 -7.31 -10.01
C PRO A 237 -3.92 -6.30 -10.13
N GLU A 238 -3.25 -6.27 -11.29
CA GLU A 238 -2.16 -5.32 -11.58
C GLU A 238 -2.59 -3.85 -11.43
N GLU A 239 -3.87 -3.56 -11.64
CA GLU A 239 -4.45 -2.22 -11.46
C GLU A 239 -4.20 -1.65 -10.05
N LEU A 240 -4.25 -2.49 -9.00
CA LEU A 240 -4.04 -2.06 -7.63
C LEU A 240 -2.60 -1.52 -7.40
N PRO A 241 -1.53 -2.30 -7.64
CA PRO A 241 -0.17 -1.78 -7.49
C PRO A 241 0.16 -0.70 -8.51
N HIS A 242 -0.41 -0.73 -9.73
CA HIS A 242 -0.22 0.32 -10.73
C HIS A 242 -0.63 1.69 -10.19
N ARG A 243 -1.84 1.82 -9.66
CA ARG A 243 -2.31 3.08 -9.08
C ARG A 243 -1.42 3.57 -7.93
N LEU A 244 -1.05 2.67 -7.02
CA LEU A 244 -0.19 3.01 -5.88
C LEU A 244 1.21 3.43 -6.32
N ILE A 245 1.80 2.74 -7.30
CA ILE A 245 3.11 3.06 -7.87
C ILE A 245 3.08 4.43 -8.53
N GLN A 246 2.08 4.72 -9.35
CA GLN A 246 1.94 6.01 -10.02
C GLN A 246 1.71 7.15 -9.03
N LEU A 247 0.90 6.94 -7.97
CA LEU A 247 0.61 7.96 -6.96
C LEU A 247 1.81 8.26 -6.04
N TYR A 248 2.63 7.26 -5.71
CA TYR A 248 3.58 7.37 -4.59
C TYR A 248 5.05 7.19 -4.98
N THR A 249 5.37 6.97 -6.26
CA THR A 249 6.76 6.83 -6.72
C THR A 249 7.08 7.72 -7.91
N PHE A 250 8.36 8.09 -8.02
CA PHE A 250 8.93 8.67 -9.22
C PHE A 250 9.49 7.58 -10.15
N LYS A 251 9.71 7.92 -11.42
CA LYS A 251 10.39 7.00 -12.36
C LYS A 251 11.76 6.58 -11.82
N GLY A 252 12.05 5.27 -11.87
CA GLY A 252 13.30 4.70 -11.38
C GLY A 252 13.36 4.47 -9.87
N ASP A 253 12.31 4.78 -9.12
CA ASP A 253 12.20 4.42 -7.70
C ASP A 253 12.10 2.90 -7.50
N ILE A 254 12.28 2.45 -6.26
CA ILE A 254 12.31 1.03 -5.90
C ILE A 254 11.05 0.69 -5.12
N VAL A 255 10.34 -0.34 -5.59
CA VAL A 255 9.12 -0.89 -4.98
C VAL A 255 9.48 -2.21 -4.30
N LEU A 256 9.09 -2.37 -3.04
CA LEU A 256 9.24 -3.58 -2.24
C LEU A 256 7.90 -4.29 -2.08
N ASP A 257 7.89 -5.61 -2.25
CA ASP A 257 6.81 -6.48 -1.81
C ASP A 257 7.37 -7.59 -0.89
N PRO A 258 7.20 -7.47 0.44
CA PRO A 258 7.74 -8.44 1.40
C PRO A 258 6.97 -9.78 1.44
N PHE A 259 5.84 -9.91 0.75
CA PHE A 259 5.04 -11.12 0.61
C PHE A 259 4.60 -11.28 -0.84
N CYS A 260 5.59 -11.36 -1.75
CA CYS A 260 5.34 -11.06 -3.16
C CYS A 260 4.53 -12.14 -3.92
N GLY A 261 4.39 -13.35 -3.38
CA GLY A 261 3.62 -14.42 -4.01
C GLY A 261 3.97 -14.60 -5.48
N SER A 262 2.99 -14.47 -6.36
CA SER A 262 3.17 -14.54 -7.81
C SER A 262 3.84 -13.30 -8.45
N GLY A 263 4.35 -12.34 -7.65
CA GLY A 263 5.14 -11.20 -8.10
C GLY A 263 4.35 -10.10 -8.80
N THR A 264 3.06 -9.94 -8.51
CA THR A 264 2.22 -8.94 -9.22
C THR A 264 2.72 -7.51 -8.99
N ALA A 265 3.07 -7.12 -7.75
CA ALA A 265 3.61 -5.79 -7.47
C ALA A 265 4.98 -5.58 -8.15
N CYS A 266 5.85 -6.60 -8.14
CA CYS A 266 7.16 -6.56 -8.79
C CYS A 266 7.04 -6.40 -10.32
N LEU A 267 6.18 -7.19 -10.96
CA LEU A 267 5.92 -7.09 -12.39
C LEU A 267 5.36 -5.72 -12.78
N THR A 268 4.43 -5.20 -11.98
CA THR A 268 3.83 -3.88 -12.25
C THR A 268 4.86 -2.77 -12.07
N ALA A 269 5.72 -2.84 -11.07
CA ALA A 269 6.82 -1.88 -10.90
C ALA A 269 7.73 -1.83 -12.14
N LEU A 270 8.11 -2.99 -12.67
CA LEU A 270 8.89 -3.08 -13.90
C LEU A 270 8.15 -2.49 -15.11
N LYS A 271 6.86 -2.78 -15.27
CA LYS A 271 6.01 -2.21 -16.33
C LYS A 271 5.95 -0.68 -16.28
N ASP A 272 5.88 -0.14 -15.08
CA ASP A 272 5.80 1.29 -14.82
C ASP A 272 7.17 2.01 -14.82
N GLY A 273 8.26 1.29 -15.11
CA GLY A 273 9.61 1.86 -15.17
C GLY A 273 10.20 2.19 -13.79
N ARG A 274 9.84 1.39 -12.80
CA ARG A 274 10.45 1.34 -11.46
C ARG A 274 11.27 0.06 -11.31
N HIS A 275 12.18 0.07 -10.34
CA HIS A 275 12.82 -1.15 -9.88
C HIS A 275 11.93 -1.87 -8.86
N TYR A 276 12.15 -3.16 -8.69
CA TYR A 276 11.41 -3.95 -7.71
C TYR A 276 12.35 -4.82 -6.87
N ILE A 277 11.87 -5.17 -5.68
CA ILE A 277 12.44 -6.19 -4.81
C ILE A 277 11.27 -6.96 -4.20
N GLY A 278 11.33 -8.28 -4.26
CA GLY A 278 10.32 -9.16 -3.69
C GLY A 278 10.92 -10.16 -2.72
N TYR A 279 10.13 -10.59 -1.74
CA TYR A 279 10.45 -11.70 -0.85
C TYR A 279 9.27 -12.66 -0.80
N ASP A 280 9.54 -13.96 -0.81
CA ASP A 280 8.58 -15.01 -0.53
C ASP A 280 9.32 -16.25 0.00
N ILE A 281 8.72 -16.96 0.94
CA ILE A 281 9.29 -18.17 1.50
C ILE A 281 9.06 -19.39 0.58
N GLU A 282 8.02 -19.33 -0.25
CA GLU A 282 7.61 -20.42 -1.10
C GLU A 282 8.36 -20.41 -2.46
N SER A 283 9.26 -21.36 -2.64
CA SER A 283 10.08 -21.46 -3.86
C SER A 283 9.25 -21.60 -5.14
N ALA A 284 8.06 -22.20 -5.06
CA ALA A 284 7.14 -22.33 -6.19
C ALA A 284 6.61 -20.95 -6.63
N TYR A 285 6.27 -20.08 -5.70
CA TYR A 285 5.80 -18.71 -5.99
C TYR A 285 6.93 -17.83 -6.52
N VAL A 286 8.13 -17.95 -5.95
CA VAL A 286 9.33 -17.24 -6.47
C VAL A 286 9.61 -17.63 -7.92
N LYS A 287 9.53 -18.95 -8.27
CA LYS A 287 9.69 -19.43 -9.65
C LYS A 287 8.61 -18.86 -10.57
N LEU A 288 7.34 -18.89 -10.14
CA LEU A 288 6.22 -18.34 -10.90
C LEU A 288 6.40 -16.84 -11.17
N ALA A 289 6.74 -16.08 -10.13
CA ALA A 289 6.97 -14.66 -10.23
C ALA A 289 8.10 -14.30 -11.20
N ASN A 290 9.24 -14.99 -11.09
CA ASN A 290 10.36 -14.82 -12.01
C ASN A 290 10.02 -15.21 -13.45
N GLN A 291 9.21 -16.25 -13.65
CA GLN A 291 8.74 -16.64 -14.98
C GLN A 291 7.87 -15.53 -15.61
N ARG A 292 6.88 -15.01 -14.88
CA ARG A 292 6.00 -13.92 -15.36
C ARG A 292 6.80 -12.67 -15.74
N ILE A 293 7.77 -12.29 -14.93
CA ILE A 293 8.65 -11.14 -15.19
C ILE A 293 9.52 -11.37 -16.43
N LYS A 294 10.09 -12.58 -16.58
CA LYS A 294 10.89 -12.97 -17.75
C LYS A 294 10.08 -12.96 -19.04
N GLU A 295 8.87 -13.49 -19.01
CA GLU A 295 7.95 -13.50 -20.16
C GLU A 295 7.65 -12.06 -20.62
N TYR A 296 7.30 -11.17 -19.69
CA TYR A 296 7.09 -9.75 -20.00
C TYR A 296 8.34 -9.11 -20.62
N SER A 297 9.53 -9.34 -20.02
CA SER A 297 10.79 -8.75 -20.47
C SER A 297 11.17 -9.22 -21.89
N ASN A 298 10.89 -10.48 -22.22
CA ASN A 298 11.12 -11.02 -23.55
C ASN A 298 10.17 -10.39 -24.59
N HIS A 299 8.85 -10.33 -24.32
CA HIS A 299 7.89 -9.71 -25.23
C HIS A 299 8.27 -8.25 -25.57
N ARG A 300 8.78 -7.50 -24.61
CA ARG A 300 9.21 -6.10 -24.80
C ARG A 300 10.46 -5.99 -25.70
N ARG A 301 11.33 -7.02 -25.73
CA ARG A 301 12.53 -7.03 -26.61
C ARG A 301 12.17 -7.24 -28.07
N TYR A 302 11.08 -7.96 -28.35
CA TYR A 302 10.62 -8.23 -29.71
C TYR A 302 9.73 -7.11 -30.30
N GLN A 303 9.32 -6.13 -29.48
CA GLN A 303 8.51 -4.97 -29.93
C GLN A 303 9.32 -3.70 -30.19
N LYS A 304 10.62 -3.73 -29.93
CA LYS A 304 11.59 -2.68 -30.27
C LYS A 304 12.33 -3.01 -31.55
#